data_00f91e07daad4518964bc89ebaf9c5df
#
_entry.id   00f91e07daad4518964bc89ebaf9c5df
#
_cell.length_a   1.000
_cell.length_b   1.000
_cell.length_c   1.000
_cell.angle_alpha   90.00
_cell.angle_beta   90.00
_cell.angle_gamma   90.00
#
_symmetry.space_group_name_H-M   'P 1'
#
loop_
_entity.id
_entity.type
_entity.pdbx_description
1 polymer ?
#
loop_
_entity_poly.entity_id
_entity_poly.type
_entity_poly.pdbx_seq_one_letter_code
_entity_poly.pdbx_strand_id
1 'polypeptide(L)'
;MAEEKRIISVFFVILQSLIYTVFAMDERLDKVKVQCDYLPLINFAIQQNGASIIHQLSIENTTPAPLKDIQVQITTEPTFGNAAPIAVAQIPPNESICLSSFNLTLSANYFTQLTERLSGNLKIEITSEAESVFCQTYPIDILAYDQWGGLNVLPEMLAAFITPNHTAIVPIIKRAASILGQWTDNPSLDEYQSRTPDRVRKQMAAIYTAITEQQIIYSTIPASFEEYGQRVRLADSVMAQKLGTCLDMALLYASCLEAIGLNALIIITQGRSEERRV
;
A
#
# COMPACT_ATOMS: atom_id res chain seq x y z
N MET A 1 10.63 -28.94 21.53
CA MET A 1 9.54 -28.00 21.34
C MET A 1 9.84 -27.24 20.04
N ALA A 2 9.12 -27.57 19.00
CA ALA A 2 9.31 -26.95 17.68
C ALA A 2 8.53 -25.64 17.67
N GLU A 3 9.26 -24.51 17.63
CA GLU A 3 8.65 -23.21 17.33
C GLU A 3 8.18 -23.21 15.88
N GLU A 4 6.87 -23.16 15.69
CA GLU A 4 6.26 -22.92 14.38
C GLU A 4 6.67 -21.51 13.89
N LYS A 5 7.63 -21.48 12.99
CA LYS A 5 7.97 -20.24 12.24
C LYS A 5 6.80 -19.92 11.32
N ARG A 6 5.96 -18.97 11.70
CA ARG A 6 4.93 -18.41 10.81
C ARG A 6 5.64 -17.58 9.74
N ILE A 7 5.71 -18.13 8.53
CA ILE A 7 6.18 -17.43 7.34
C ILE A 7 4.97 -16.70 6.76
N ILE A 8 5.01 -15.37 6.77
CA ILE A 8 4.02 -14.55 6.08
C ILE A 8 4.55 -14.35 4.66
N SER A 9 3.99 -15.07 3.72
CA SER A 9 4.28 -14.91 2.30
C SER A 9 3.37 -13.80 1.74
N VAL A 10 3.95 -12.78 1.12
CA VAL A 10 3.20 -11.76 0.37
C VAL A 10 2.82 -12.39 -0.98
N PHE A 11 2.16 -13.51 -0.96
CA PHE A 11 1.49 -14.10 -2.09
C PHE A 11 0.00 -13.77 -2.02
N PHE A 12 -0.62 -13.55 -3.15
CA PHE A 12 -2.05 -13.52 -3.36
C PHE A 12 -2.78 -14.58 -2.51
N VAL A 13 -3.02 -14.26 -1.28
CA VAL A 13 -4.05 -14.90 -0.51
C VAL A 13 -5.12 -13.83 -0.38
N ILE A 14 -6.24 -14.07 -1.06
CA ILE A 14 -7.51 -13.47 -0.69
C ILE A 14 -7.75 -13.88 0.76
N LEU A 15 -7.18 -13.14 1.70
CA LEU A 15 -7.42 -13.30 3.12
C LEU A 15 -7.76 -11.95 3.69
N GLN A 16 -9.05 -11.85 3.97
CA GLN A 16 -9.65 -11.00 4.98
C GLN A 16 -8.74 -9.83 5.38
N SER A 17 -8.83 -8.72 4.61
CA SER A 17 -8.51 -7.43 5.17
C SER A 17 -9.15 -7.38 6.56
N LEU A 18 -8.35 -7.16 7.59
CA LEU A 18 -8.88 -6.72 8.88
C LEU A 18 -9.48 -5.34 8.61
N ILE A 19 -10.73 -5.37 8.19
CA ILE A 19 -11.56 -4.20 7.96
C ILE A 19 -11.81 -3.62 9.33
N TYR A 20 -11.15 -2.50 9.63
CA TYR A 20 -11.48 -1.71 10.79
C TYR A 20 -12.84 -1.07 10.53
N THR A 21 -13.91 -1.74 10.98
CA THR A 21 -15.23 -1.12 11.04
C THR A 21 -15.21 -0.16 12.22
N VAL A 22 -14.97 1.11 11.95
CA VAL A 22 -15.09 2.16 12.96
C VAL A 22 -16.58 2.44 13.16
N PHE A 23 -17.13 2.03 14.28
CA PHE A 23 -18.47 2.43 14.70
C PHE A 23 -18.36 3.78 15.41
N ALA A 24 -18.74 4.85 14.72
CA ALA A 24 -19.03 6.12 15.37
C ALA A 24 -20.56 6.33 15.34
N MET A 25 -21.16 6.42 16.51
CA MET A 25 -22.57 6.79 16.68
C MET A 25 -22.63 8.26 17.09
N ASP A 26 -23.19 9.10 16.24
CA ASP A 26 -23.58 10.46 16.60
C ASP A 26 -25.11 10.49 16.85
N GLU A 27 -25.53 10.90 18.04
CA GLU A 27 -26.92 10.90 18.49
C GLU A 27 -27.78 12.05 17.95
N ARG A 28 -27.38 12.69 16.83
CA ARG A 28 -28.15 13.81 16.27
C ARG A 28 -29.03 13.39 15.10
N LEU A 29 -30.34 13.25 15.36
CA LEU A 29 -31.42 13.15 14.36
C LEU A 29 -31.25 11.99 13.37
N ASP A 30 -31.32 10.78 13.88
CA ASP A 30 -31.12 9.55 13.14
C ASP A 30 -32.27 9.22 12.18
N LYS A 31 -32.42 10.02 11.11
CA LYS A 31 -33.25 9.64 9.97
C LYS A 31 -32.64 8.47 9.21
N VAL A 32 -31.33 8.30 9.31
CA VAL A 32 -30.58 7.21 8.68
C VAL A 32 -29.52 6.65 9.62
N LYS A 33 -29.29 5.34 9.52
CA LYS A 33 -28.13 4.68 10.10
C LYS A 33 -27.13 4.39 8.97
N VAL A 34 -25.89 4.84 9.15
CA VAL A 34 -24.85 4.72 8.13
C VAL A 34 -23.71 3.87 8.64
N GLN A 35 -23.26 2.95 7.81
CA GLN A 35 -22.07 2.14 8.06
C GLN A 35 -21.13 2.29 6.87
N CYS A 36 -19.91 2.73 7.14
CA CYS A 36 -18.86 2.95 6.13
C CYS A 36 -17.71 1.99 6.36
N ASP A 37 -17.38 1.23 5.34
CA ASP A 37 -16.18 0.43 5.26
C ASP A 37 -15.17 1.15 4.38
N TYR A 38 -14.03 1.55 4.97
CA TYR A 38 -13.03 2.36 4.29
C TYR A 38 -11.60 2.03 4.75
N LEU A 39 -10.62 2.39 3.93
CA LEU A 39 -9.20 2.32 4.29
C LEU A 39 -8.85 3.45 5.26
N PRO A 40 -8.38 3.13 6.48
CA PRO A 40 -8.02 4.15 7.46
C PRO A 40 -6.67 4.83 7.15
N LEU A 41 -5.98 4.37 6.10
CA LEU A 41 -4.65 4.82 5.74
C LEU A 41 -4.49 4.80 4.22
N ILE A 42 -3.90 5.86 3.67
CA ILE A 42 -3.63 6.01 2.24
C ILE A 42 -2.22 6.53 1.98
N ASN A 43 -1.68 6.20 0.81
CA ASN A 43 -0.39 6.70 0.34
C ASN A 43 -0.36 6.84 -1.19
N PHE A 44 0.80 7.25 -1.72
CA PHE A 44 1.01 7.38 -3.16
C PHE A 44 0.84 6.04 -3.90
N ALA A 45 1.30 4.93 -3.32
CA ALA A 45 1.15 3.61 -3.93
C ALA A 45 -0.32 3.20 -4.11
N ILE A 46 -1.18 3.48 -3.12
CA ILE A 46 -2.64 3.28 -3.19
C ILE A 46 -3.24 4.11 -4.32
N GLN A 47 -2.85 5.39 -4.42
CA GLN A 47 -3.29 6.28 -5.49
C GLN A 47 -2.88 5.77 -6.87
N GLN A 48 -1.62 5.34 -7.05
CA GLN A 48 -1.10 4.84 -8.33
C GLN A 48 -1.77 3.54 -8.79
N ASN A 49 -2.14 2.67 -7.86
CA ASN A 49 -2.78 1.40 -8.16
C ASN A 49 -4.32 1.50 -8.25
N GLY A 50 -4.88 2.70 -8.06
CA GLY A 50 -6.32 2.91 -8.14
C GLY A 50 -7.12 2.12 -7.10
N ALA A 51 -6.52 1.81 -5.95
CA ALA A 51 -7.21 1.09 -4.88
C ALA A 51 -8.35 1.95 -4.33
N SER A 52 -9.52 1.31 -4.13
CA SER A 52 -10.69 1.99 -3.60
C SER A 52 -10.46 2.35 -2.13
N ILE A 53 -10.71 3.60 -1.76
CA ILE A 53 -10.61 4.06 -0.37
C ILE A 53 -11.86 3.69 0.42
N ILE A 54 -13.03 3.83 -0.20
CA ILE A 54 -14.30 3.43 0.39
C ILE A 54 -14.74 2.15 -0.31
N HIS A 55 -14.84 1.06 0.44
CA HIS A 55 -15.23 -0.23 -0.11
C HIS A 55 -16.75 -0.37 -0.16
N GLN A 56 -17.41 0.12 0.89
CA GLN A 56 -18.86 -0.01 1.03
C GLN A 56 -19.42 1.09 1.92
N LEU A 57 -20.58 1.61 1.54
CA LEU A 57 -21.38 2.51 2.34
C LEU A 57 -22.82 1.94 2.41
N SER A 58 -23.23 1.48 3.57
CA SER A 58 -24.60 1.04 3.83
C SER A 58 -25.38 2.18 4.46
N ILE A 59 -26.57 2.48 3.91
CA ILE A 59 -27.46 3.54 4.38
C ILE A 59 -28.82 2.90 4.65
N GLU A 60 -29.23 2.87 5.90
CA GLU A 60 -30.51 2.37 6.35
C GLU A 60 -31.43 3.54 6.68
N ASN A 61 -32.63 3.57 6.08
CA ASN A 61 -33.69 4.52 6.43
C ASN A 61 -34.40 4.05 7.69
N THR A 62 -34.20 4.72 8.81
CA THR A 62 -34.81 4.39 10.10
C THR A 62 -36.17 5.04 10.31
N THR A 63 -36.66 5.81 9.33
CA THR A 63 -37.93 6.52 9.43
C THR A 63 -39.12 5.70 8.88
N PRO A 64 -40.34 6.01 9.30
CA PRO A 64 -41.56 5.37 8.77
C PRO A 64 -41.97 5.88 7.37
N ALA A 65 -41.26 6.87 6.82
CA ALA A 65 -41.50 7.45 5.50
C ALA A 65 -40.33 7.18 4.54
N PRO A 66 -40.55 7.10 3.22
CA PRO A 66 -39.48 6.97 2.27
C PRO A 66 -38.62 8.24 2.25
N LEU A 67 -37.32 8.10 2.23
CA LEU A 67 -36.38 9.18 1.91
C LEU A 67 -36.26 9.28 0.40
N LYS A 68 -36.33 10.50 -0.15
CA LYS A 68 -36.32 10.78 -1.60
C LYS A 68 -35.22 11.75 -1.96
N ASP A 69 -34.86 11.77 -3.25
CA ASP A 69 -33.88 12.69 -3.82
C ASP A 69 -32.61 12.75 -2.97
N ILE A 70 -32.08 11.58 -2.67
CA ILE A 70 -30.91 11.43 -1.79
C ILE A 70 -29.65 11.77 -2.56
N GLN A 71 -28.80 12.61 -1.97
CA GLN A 71 -27.45 12.90 -2.47
C GLN A 71 -26.45 12.49 -1.41
N VAL A 72 -25.46 11.68 -1.82
CA VAL A 72 -24.31 11.32 -0.99
C VAL A 72 -23.09 12.10 -1.48
N GLN A 73 -22.62 13.02 -0.66
CA GLN A 73 -21.43 13.82 -0.93
C GLN A 73 -20.24 13.34 -0.10
N ILE A 74 -19.12 13.10 -0.75
CA ILE A 74 -17.85 12.72 -0.10
C ILE A 74 -16.87 13.85 -0.33
N THR A 75 -16.29 14.38 0.74
CA THR A 75 -15.26 15.40 0.72
C THR A 75 -14.05 14.97 1.54
N THR A 76 -12.88 15.51 1.24
CA THR A 76 -11.62 15.18 1.92
C THR A 76 -11.01 16.42 2.54
N GLU A 77 -10.45 16.27 3.74
CA GLU A 77 -9.74 17.34 4.45
C GLU A 77 -8.41 16.80 5.01
N PRO A 78 -7.27 17.37 4.58
CA PRO A 78 -7.10 18.36 3.50
C PRO A 78 -7.63 17.84 2.16
N THR A 79 -7.74 18.70 1.16
CA THR A 79 -8.26 18.31 -0.17
C THR A 79 -7.23 17.46 -0.92
N PHE A 80 -7.18 16.17 -0.62
CA PHE A 80 -6.33 15.18 -1.30
C PHE A 80 -7.05 14.37 -2.37
N GLY A 81 -8.35 14.53 -2.48
CA GLY A 81 -9.18 13.84 -3.46
C GLY A 81 -10.47 14.61 -3.75
N ASN A 82 -11.13 14.22 -4.83
CA ASN A 82 -12.41 14.77 -5.26
C ASN A 82 -13.35 13.64 -5.68
N ALA A 83 -14.61 13.73 -5.25
CA ALA A 83 -15.65 12.77 -5.59
C ALA A 83 -16.88 13.51 -6.18
N ALA A 84 -17.46 12.91 -7.22
CA ALA A 84 -18.77 13.35 -7.69
C ALA A 84 -19.87 12.90 -6.72
N PRO A 85 -20.92 13.71 -6.48
CA PRO A 85 -22.07 13.29 -5.68
C PRO A 85 -22.74 12.04 -6.27
N ILE A 86 -23.21 11.16 -5.40
CA ILE A 86 -23.97 9.97 -5.80
C ILE A 86 -25.42 10.23 -5.52
N ALA A 87 -26.26 10.16 -6.57
CA ALA A 87 -27.70 10.33 -6.47
C ALA A 87 -28.40 8.98 -6.29
N VAL A 88 -29.31 8.90 -5.33
CA VAL A 88 -30.19 7.75 -5.09
C VAL A 88 -31.64 8.27 -5.08
N ALA A 89 -32.49 7.67 -5.92
CA ALA A 89 -33.82 8.17 -6.11
C ALA A 89 -34.67 8.10 -4.81
N GLN A 90 -34.61 6.95 -4.12
CA GLN A 90 -35.29 6.80 -2.84
C GLN A 90 -34.75 5.61 -2.04
N ILE A 91 -34.93 5.64 -0.71
CA ILE A 91 -34.81 4.51 0.21
C ILE A 91 -36.14 4.32 0.91
N PRO A 92 -36.84 3.17 0.73
CA PRO A 92 -38.09 2.88 1.40
C PRO A 92 -37.97 2.90 2.93
N PRO A 93 -39.10 3.00 3.67
CA PRO A 93 -39.07 2.95 5.13
C PRO A 93 -38.49 1.64 5.65
N ASN A 94 -37.58 1.73 6.64
CA ASN A 94 -36.90 0.59 7.27
C ASN A 94 -36.16 -0.33 6.31
N GLU A 95 -35.80 0.18 5.14
CA GLU A 95 -34.95 -0.53 4.19
C GLU A 95 -33.53 0.07 4.14
N SER A 96 -32.59 -0.70 3.64
CA SER A 96 -31.20 -0.29 3.46
C SER A 96 -30.75 -0.42 2.02
N ILE A 97 -29.86 0.47 1.61
CA ILE A 97 -29.11 0.36 0.35
C ILE A 97 -27.63 0.21 0.65
N CYS A 98 -26.94 -0.42 -0.29
CA CYS A 98 -25.51 -0.59 -0.22
C CYS A 98 -24.87 0.02 -1.48
N LEU A 99 -23.99 0.99 -1.29
CA LEU A 99 -23.20 1.60 -2.33
C LEU A 99 -21.79 1.01 -2.27
N SER A 100 -21.27 0.56 -3.41
CA SER A 100 -19.94 -0.05 -3.53
C SER A 100 -19.09 0.58 -4.62
N SER A 101 -19.59 1.62 -5.28
CA SER A 101 -18.88 2.31 -6.35
C SER A 101 -18.80 3.79 -6.04
N PHE A 102 -17.58 4.26 -5.75
CA PHE A 102 -17.30 5.64 -5.39
C PHE A 102 -16.25 6.20 -6.36
N ASN A 103 -16.62 7.29 -7.05
CA ASN A 103 -15.69 7.98 -7.96
C ASN A 103 -14.82 8.99 -7.19
N LEU A 104 -14.17 8.52 -6.13
CA LEU A 104 -13.21 9.33 -5.38
C LEU A 104 -11.87 9.27 -6.10
N THR A 105 -11.54 10.34 -6.81
CA THR A 105 -10.27 10.49 -7.53
C THR A 105 -9.25 11.16 -6.63
N LEU A 106 -8.16 10.46 -6.33
CA LEU A 106 -7.05 10.99 -5.55
C LEU A 106 -6.11 11.84 -6.39
N SER A 107 -5.63 12.94 -5.83
CA SER A 107 -4.69 13.84 -6.48
C SER A 107 -3.27 13.27 -6.50
N ALA A 108 -2.80 12.77 -7.64
CA ALA A 108 -1.44 12.28 -7.79
C ALA A 108 -0.39 13.33 -7.38
N ASN A 109 -0.61 14.59 -7.76
CA ASN A 109 0.30 15.68 -7.43
C ASN A 109 0.39 15.93 -5.91
N TYR A 110 -0.71 15.79 -5.18
CA TYR A 110 -0.73 15.90 -3.73
C TYR A 110 0.15 14.81 -3.08
N PHE A 111 -0.03 13.56 -3.50
CA PHE A 111 0.67 12.41 -2.90
C PHE A 111 2.15 12.34 -3.29
N THR A 112 2.55 12.77 -4.49
CA THR A 112 3.97 12.79 -4.89
C THR A 112 4.80 13.80 -4.11
N GLN A 113 4.19 14.84 -3.58
CA GLN A 113 4.86 15.91 -2.84
C GLN A 113 4.84 15.72 -1.33
N LEU A 114 4.07 14.75 -0.84
CA LEU A 114 3.90 14.53 0.59
C LEU A 114 5.11 13.79 1.15
N THR A 115 5.96 14.50 1.89
CA THR A 115 7.18 13.97 2.50
C THR A 115 7.00 13.56 3.96
N GLU A 116 5.91 13.97 4.60
CA GLU A 116 5.60 13.62 5.99
C GLU A 116 4.16 13.12 6.13
N ARG A 117 3.91 12.23 7.11
CA ARG A 117 2.57 11.75 7.42
C ARG A 117 1.70 12.89 7.91
N LEU A 118 0.47 12.93 7.45
CA LEU A 118 -0.58 13.84 7.90
C LEU A 118 -1.79 13.06 8.35
N SER A 119 -2.52 13.60 9.32
CA SER A 119 -3.87 13.15 9.63
C SER A 119 -4.86 13.93 8.79
N GLY A 120 -5.80 13.24 8.20
CA GLY A 120 -6.86 13.81 7.39
C GLY A 120 -8.21 13.22 7.75
N ASN A 121 -9.22 13.61 6.99
CA ASN A 121 -10.60 13.19 7.21
C ASN A 121 -11.31 12.93 5.87
N LEU A 122 -12.17 11.93 5.87
CA LEU A 122 -13.23 11.75 4.89
C LEU A 122 -14.53 12.23 5.54
N LYS A 123 -15.16 13.25 4.97
CA LYS A 123 -16.48 13.71 5.40
C LYS A 123 -17.52 13.14 4.46
N ILE A 124 -18.49 12.42 5.00
CA ILE A 124 -19.66 11.90 4.28
C ILE A 124 -20.87 12.68 4.73
N GLU A 125 -21.53 13.32 3.79
CA GLU A 125 -22.77 14.06 4.00
C GLU A 125 -23.88 13.48 3.12
N ILE A 126 -25.03 13.20 3.72
CA ILE A 126 -26.18 12.66 3.02
C ILE A 126 -27.31 13.66 3.19
N THR A 127 -27.90 14.08 2.08
CA THR A 127 -29.10 14.93 2.06
C THR A 127 -30.26 14.16 1.46
N SER A 128 -31.50 14.49 1.90
CA SER A 128 -32.72 14.03 1.31
C SER A 128 -33.63 15.25 1.10
N GLU A 129 -34.16 15.44 -0.12
CA GLU A 129 -34.97 16.63 -0.50
C GLU A 129 -34.22 17.94 -0.12
N ALA A 130 -32.89 17.97 -0.30
CA ALA A 130 -31.97 19.06 0.05
C ALA A 130 -31.83 19.35 1.56
N GLU A 131 -32.42 18.56 2.46
CA GLU A 131 -32.12 18.61 3.89
C GLU A 131 -31.03 17.65 4.27
N SER A 132 -30.12 18.08 5.14
CA SER A 132 -29.05 17.17 5.67
C SER A 132 -29.68 16.18 6.66
N VAL A 133 -29.55 14.90 6.34
CA VAL A 133 -30.07 13.79 7.17
C VAL A 133 -28.94 13.03 7.86
N PHE A 134 -27.68 13.22 7.41
CA PHE A 134 -26.47 12.63 7.99
C PHE A 134 -25.24 13.45 7.63
N CYS A 135 -24.34 13.60 8.59
CA CYS A 135 -23.05 14.20 8.35
C CYS A 135 -22.04 13.63 9.35
N GLN A 136 -21.06 12.88 8.86
CA GLN A 136 -20.04 12.29 9.71
C GLN A 136 -18.66 12.40 9.08
N THR A 137 -17.64 12.51 9.94
CA THR A 137 -16.24 12.57 9.58
C THR A 137 -15.54 11.29 10.00
N TYR A 138 -14.80 10.71 9.08
CA TYR A 138 -14.02 9.48 9.27
C TYR A 138 -12.53 9.81 9.19
N PRO A 139 -11.76 9.54 10.25
CA PRO A 139 -10.34 9.85 10.26
C PRO A 139 -9.58 8.96 9.27
N ILE A 140 -8.60 9.54 8.59
CA ILE A 140 -7.73 8.83 7.66
C ILE A 140 -6.29 9.33 7.80
N ASP A 141 -5.34 8.41 7.82
CA ASP A 141 -3.93 8.75 7.79
C ASP A 141 -3.42 8.84 6.35
N ILE A 142 -2.73 9.92 6.06
CA ILE A 142 -2.14 10.17 4.75
C ILE A 142 -0.63 10.03 4.90
N LEU A 143 -0.07 8.95 4.36
CA LEU A 143 1.35 8.66 4.47
C LEU A 143 2.18 9.39 3.43
N ALA A 144 3.45 9.62 3.75
CA ALA A 144 4.43 10.12 2.81
C ALA A 144 4.53 9.20 1.57
N TYR A 145 5.01 9.76 0.44
CA TYR A 145 5.13 9.03 -0.84
C TYR A 145 6.00 7.78 -0.73
N ASP A 146 6.97 7.80 0.16
CA ASP A 146 7.95 6.75 0.42
C ASP A 146 7.63 5.90 1.67
N GLN A 147 6.38 5.93 2.13
CA GLN A 147 5.97 5.21 3.33
C GLN A 147 4.98 4.09 2.98
N TRP A 148 5.32 2.87 3.38
CA TRP A 148 4.45 1.70 3.30
C TRP A 148 3.52 1.62 4.50
N GLY A 149 2.25 1.22 4.29
CA GLY A 149 1.22 1.17 5.33
C GLY A 149 1.41 0.11 6.41
N GLY A 150 2.30 -0.84 6.19
CA GLY A 150 2.55 -1.93 7.13
C GLY A 150 1.73 -3.18 6.86
N LEU A 151 1.75 -4.12 7.80
CA LEU A 151 1.10 -5.42 7.66
C LEU A 151 -0.42 -5.37 7.84
N ASN A 152 -0.93 -4.34 8.53
CA ASN A 152 -2.34 -4.24 8.89
C ASN A 152 -3.21 -3.58 7.81
N VAL A 153 -2.61 -2.85 6.87
CA VAL A 153 -3.34 -2.13 5.82
C VAL A 153 -2.71 -2.42 4.47
N LEU A 154 -3.37 -3.26 3.67
CA LEU A 154 -2.94 -3.65 2.32
C LEU A 154 -1.44 -3.99 2.25
N PRO A 155 -0.97 -5.04 2.96
CA PRO A 155 0.46 -5.39 3.02
C PRO A 155 1.06 -5.66 1.65
N GLU A 156 0.27 -6.12 0.68
CA GLU A 156 0.64 -6.34 -0.72
C GLU A 156 1.09 -5.06 -1.43
N MET A 157 0.70 -3.88 -0.95
CA MET A 157 1.17 -2.60 -1.49
C MET A 157 2.68 -2.39 -1.33
N LEU A 158 3.36 -3.25 -0.56
CA LEU A 158 4.82 -3.29 -0.54
C LEU A 158 5.40 -3.56 -1.93
N ALA A 159 4.72 -4.33 -2.76
CA ALA A 159 5.14 -4.62 -4.14
C ALA A 159 5.25 -3.36 -5.02
N ALA A 160 4.49 -2.29 -4.71
CA ALA A 160 4.59 -1.02 -5.44
C ALA A 160 5.93 -0.29 -5.26
N PHE A 161 6.72 -0.67 -4.25
CA PHE A 161 8.06 -0.14 -4.01
C PHE A 161 9.17 -0.93 -4.74
N ILE A 162 8.81 -2.02 -5.44
CA ILE A 162 9.70 -2.71 -6.36
C ILE A 162 9.67 -1.95 -7.68
N THR A 163 10.78 -1.32 -8.04
CA THR A 163 10.89 -0.39 -9.18
C THR A 163 11.92 -0.86 -10.20
N PRO A 164 11.63 -1.91 -11.01
CA PRO A 164 12.60 -2.55 -11.91
C PRO A 164 13.11 -1.64 -13.03
N ASN A 165 12.36 -0.61 -13.39
CA ASN A 165 12.71 0.34 -14.45
C ASN A 165 13.41 1.59 -13.95
N HIS A 166 13.76 1.66 -12.65
CA HIS A 166 14.39 2.84 -12.07
C HIS A 166 15.84 2.97 -12.55
N THR A 167 16.25 4.19 -12.94
CA THR A 167 17.59 4.43 -13.52
C THR A 167 18.76 4.10 -12.58
N ALA A 168 18.55 4.21 -11.26
CA ALA A 168 19.55 3.85 -10.26
C ALA A 168 19.92 2.35 -10.25
N ILE A 169 19.11 1.48 -10.84
CA ILE A 169 19.36 0.03 -10.91
C ILE A 169 20.33 -0.31 -12.05
N VAL A 170 20.33 0.49 -13.12
CA VAL A 170 21.12 0.21 -14.34
C VAL A 170 22.61 -0.06 -14.07
N PRO A 171 23.32 0.75 -13.24
CA PRO A 171 24.72 0.45 -12.91
C PRO A 171 24.93 -0.88 -12.20
N ILE A 172 23.98 -1.28 -11.33
CA ILE A 172 24.01 -2.56 -10.62
C ILE A 172 23.89 -3.72 -11.61
N ILE A 173 22.90 -3.64 -12.52
CA ILE A 173 22.67 -4.67 -13.55
C ILE A 173 23.88 -4.78 -14.47
N LYS A 174 24.46 -3.65 -14.92
CA LYS A 174 25.68 -3.64 -15.73
C LYS A 174 26.85 -4.31 -15.01
N ARG A 175 27.02 -4.04 -13.72
CA ARG A 175 28.08 -4.65 -12.91
C ARG A 175 27.83 -6.15 -12.72
N ALA A 176 26.59 -6.55 -12.44
CA ALA A 176 26.20 -7.95 -12.32
C ALA A 176 26.50 -8.75 -13.60
N ALA A 177 26.19 -8.20 -14.77
CA ALA A 177 26.55 -8.83 -16.06
C ALA A 177 28.05 -9.03 -16.21
N SER A 178 28.88 -8.05 -15.82
CA SER A 178 30.33 -8.16 -15.83
C SER A 178 30.84 -9.28 -14.89
N ILE A 179 30.30 -9.36 -13.67
CA ILE A 179 30.61 -10.39 -12.69
C ILE A 179 30.24 -11.78 -13.23
N LEU A 180 29.03 -11.90 -13.77
CA LEU A 180 28.53 -13.14 -14.32
C LEU A 180 29.38 -13.63 -15.49
N GLY A 181 29.85 -12.72 -16.36
CA GLY A 181 30.78 -13.02 -17.43
C GLY A 181 32.10 -13.57 -16.93
N GLN A 182 32.64 -13.01 -15.84
CA GLN A 182 33.87 -13.52 -15.21
C GLN A 182 33.69 -14.93 -14.61
N TRP A 183 32.52 -15.27 -14.14
CA TRP A 183 32.24 -16.57 -13.52
C TRP A 183 31.87 -17.67 -14.52
N THR A 184 31.38 -17.30 -15.71
CA THR A 184 30.73 -18.25 -16.62
C THR A 184 31.12 -18.07 -18.09
N ASP A 185 32.03 -17.15 -18.41
CA ASP A 185 32.35 -16.72 -19.78
C ASP A 185 31.15 -16.21 -20.59
N ASN A 186 29.98 -16.04 -19.95
CA ASN A 186 28.75 -15.53 -20.56
C ASN A 186 28.11 -14.47 -19.67
N PRO A 187 28.18 -13.17 -20.05
CA PRO A 187 27.63 -12.06 -19.27
C PRO A 187 26.10 -11.90 -19.40
N SER A 188 25.43 -12.71 -20.22
CA SER A 188 23.99 -12.56 -20.47
C SER A 188 23.17 -12.80 -19.21
N LEU A 189 22.34 -11.84 -18.86
CA LEU A 189 21.30 -11.98 -17.84
C LEU A 189 20.02 -12.46 -18.57
N ASP A 190 19.93 -13.78 -18.75
CA ASP A 190 19.02 -14.47 -19.65
C ASP A 190 17.79 -15.07 -18.94
N GLU A 191 17.45 -14.55 -17.77
CA GLU A 191 16.25 -14.96 -17.00
C GLU A 191 16.22 -16.48 -16.75
N TYR A 192 15.12 -17.12 -17.20
CA TYR A 192 14.89 -18.56 -17.15
C TYR A 192 15.20 -19.27 -18.48
N GLN A 193 15.76 -18.58 -19.49
CA GLN A 193 15.92 -19.13 -20.85
C GLN A 193 16.84 -20.35 -20.91
N SER A 194 17.85 -20.39 -20.03
CA SER A 194 18.76 -21.55 -19.92
C SER A 194 18.08 -22.82 -19.41
N ARG A 195 16.90 -22.70 -18.78
CA ARG A 195 16.15 -23.77 -18.11
C ARG A 195 16.98 -24.56 -17.08
N THR A 196 18.05 -23.97 -16.57
CA THR A 196 18.91 -24.61 -15.56
C THR A 196 18.89 -23.79 -14.26
N PRO A 197 18.57 -24.43 -13.13
CA PRO A 197 18.56 -23.73 -11.82
C PRO A 197 19.92 -23.11 -11.46
N ASP A 198 21.01 -23.73 -11.90
CA ASP A 198 22.38 -23.22 -11.65
C ASP A 198 22.62 -21.85 -12.30
N ARG A 199 22.15 -21.68 -13.53
CA ARG A 199 22.26 -20.39 -14.24
C ARG A 199 21.48 -19.30 -13.52
N VAL A 200 20.26 -19.58 -13.10
CA VAL A 200 19.42 -18.64 -12.34
C VAL A 200 20.11 -18.24 -11.03
N ARG A 201 20.63 -19.22 -10.27
CA ARG A 201 21.37 -18.95 -9.04
C ARG A 201 22.60 -18.05 -9.27
N LYS A 202 23.34 -18.27 -10.36
CA LYS A 202 24.50 -17.44 -10.72
C LYS A 202 24.11 -16.01 -11.07
N GLN A 203 23.00 -15.80 -11.79
CA GLN A 203 22.47 -14.47 -12.06
C GLN A 203 22.08 -13.75 -10.76
N MET A 204 21.34 -14.43 -9.87
CA MET A 204 21.00 -13.90 -8.56
C MET A 204 22.23 -13.55 -7.73
N ALA A 205 23.23 -14.45 -7.68
CA ALA A 205 24.47 -14.22 -6.96
C ALA A 205 25.27 -13.05 -7.52
N ALA A 206 25.32 -12.89 -8.84
CA ALA A 206 26.00 -11.77 -9.49
C ALA A 206 25.37 -10.42 -9.14
N ILE A 207 24.02 -10.33 -9.11
CA ILE A 207 23.29 -9.13 -8.65
C ILE A 207 23.61 -8.86 -7.17
N TYR A 208 23.52 -9.88 -6.32
CA TYR A 208 23.84 -9.73 -4.90
C TYR A 208 25.27 -9.19 -4.71
N THR A 209 26.25 -9.76 -5.42
CA THR A 209 27.65 -9.29 -5.38
C THR A 209 27.77 -7.85 -5.87
N ALA A 210 27.09 -7.48 -6.96
CA ALA A 210 27.10 -6.12 -7.47
C ALA A 210 26.51 -5.11 -6.46
N ILE A 211 25.49 -5.50 -5.70
CA ILE A 211 24.92 -4.68 -4.62
C ILE A 211 25.91 -4.57 -3.45
N THR A 212 26.55 -5.66 -3.04
CA THR A 212 27.53 -5.63 -1.93
C THR A 212 28.71 -4.73 -2.23
N GLU A 213 29.15 -4.65 -3.49
CA GLU A 213 30.21 -3.74 -3.94
C GLU A 213 29.82 -2.25 -3.80
N GLN A 214 28.51 -1.93 -3.65
CA GLN A 214 28.06 -0.55 -3.45
C GLN A 214 28.38 0.01 -2.07
N GLN A 215 28.85 -0.82 -1.14
CA GLN A 215 29.22 -0.41 0.22
C GLN A 215 28.10 0.31 0.96
N ILE A 216 26.87 -0.20 0.81
CA ILE A 216 25.69 0.36 1.50
C ILE A 216 25.79 0.01 2.97
N ILE A 217 25.72 1.02 3.83
CA ILE A 217 25.75 0.86 5.28
C ILE A 217 24.36 0.40 5.75
N TYR A 218 24.34 -0.64 6.57
CA TYR A 218 23.09 -1.11 7.15
C TYR A 218 22.60 -0.15 8.25
N SER A 219 21.39 0.35 8.11
CA SER A 219 20.73 1.19 9.10
C SER A 219 19.75 0.36 9.91
N THR A 220 19.99 0.28 11.21
CA THR A 220 19.04 -0.34 12.14
C THR A 220 18.09 0.75 12.62
N ILE A 221 16.87 0.71 12.16
CA ILE A 221 15.78 1.54 12.69
C ILE A 221 14.74 0.62 13.32
N PRO A 222 13.98 1.08 14.34
CA PRO A 222 12.89 0.29 14.88
C PRO A 222 11.92 -0.13 13.78
N ALA A 223 11.54 -1.39 13.76
CA ALA A 223 10.49 -1.87 12.87
C ALA A 223 9.15 -1.26 13.31
N SER A 224 8.44 -0.67 12.35
CA SER A 224 7.12 -0.07 12.59
C SER A 224 6.06 -0.67 11.66
N PHE A 225 6.30 -1.89 11.18
CA PHE A 225 5.43 -2.54 10.20
C PHE A 225 4.01 -2.76 10.69
N GLU A 226 3.84 -3.04 11.97
CA GLU A 226 2.56 -3.51 12.52
C GLU A 226 1.65 -2.35 12.91
N GLU A 227 2.22 -1.27 13.42
CA GLU A 227 1.44 -0.19 14.01
C GLU A 227 1.35 1.07 13.13
N TYR A 228 2.48 1.53 12.58
CA TYR A 228 2.56 2.86 11.97
C TYR A 228 2.99 2.87 10.52
N GLY A 229 3.28 1.69 9.95
CA GLY A 229 3.93 1.57 8.66
C GLY A 229 5.41 1.94 8.71
N GLN A 230 6.14 1.64 7.66
CA GLN A 230 7.57 1.89 7.57
C GLN A 230 7.92 2.79 6.40
N ARG A 231 8.81 3.75 6.64
CA ARG A 231 9.45 4.51 5.57
C ARG A 231 10.37 3.59 4.77
N VAL A 232 10.29 3.66 3.45
CA VAL A 232 11.04 2.87 2.48
C VAL A 232 11.94 3.82 1.69
N ARG A 233 13.25 3.57 1.69
CA ARG A 233 14.15 4.25 0.78
C ARG A 233 14.07 3.61 -0.60
N LEU A 234 13.67 4.38 -1.60
CA LEU A 234 13.68 3.94 -2.99
C LEU A 234 15.10 3.74 -3.50
N ALA A 235 15.26 3.04 -4.62
CA ALA A 235 16.55 2.65 -5.17
C ALA A 235 17.55 3.80 -5.33
N ASP A 236 17.10 4.97 -5.78
CA ASP A 236 17.92 6.18 -5.92
C ASP A 236 18.43 6.69 -4.57
N SER A 237 17.54 6.74 -3.56
CA SER A 237 17.88 7.20 -2.22
C SER A 237 18.90 6.25 -1.55
N VAL A 238 18.69 4.93 -1.67
CA VAL A 238 19.65 3.94 -1.16
C VAL A 238 21.01 4.11 -1.85
N MET A 239 21.03 4.26 -3.16
CA MET A 239 22.28 4.39 -3.93
C MET A 239 23.00 5.71 -3.68
N ALA A 240 22.25 6.82 -3.52
CA ALA A 240 22.83 8.15 -3.27
C ALA A 240 23.35 8.29 -1.84
N GLN A 241 22.56 7.83 -0.85
CA GLN A 241 22.90 7.96 0.57
C GLN A 241 23.85 6.87 1.06
N LYS A 242 23.99 5.78 0.31
CA LYS A 242 24.74 4.57 0.73
C LYS A 242 24.27 4.04 2.08
N LEU A 243 22.96 4.12 2.33
CA LEU A 243 22.33 3.73 3.58
C LEU A 243 21.03 2.98 3.27
N GLY A 244 20.77 1.87 3.96
CA GLY A 244 19.54 1.10 3.79
C GLY A 244 19.23 0.19 4.97
N THR A 245 17.93 -0.04 5.21
CA THR A 245 17.43 -1.04 6.16
C THR A 245 17.37 -2.42 5.49
N CYS A 246 16.98 -3.46 6.25
CA CYS A 246 16.73 -4.78 5.66
C CYS A 246 15.62 -4.74 4.59
N LEU A 247 14.58 -3.93 4.82
CA LEU A 247 13.49 -3.76 3.87
C LEU A 247 13.96 -3.05 2.60
N ASP A 248 14.68 -1.92 2.74
CA ASP A 248 15.21 -1.16 1.61
C ASP A 248 16.11 -2.05 0.73
N MET A 249 16.97 -2.86 1.36
CA MET A 249 17.86 -3.78 0.66
C MET A 249 17.13 -4.92 -0.04
N ALA A 250 16.08 -5.45 0.60
CA ALA A 250 15.24 -6.48 -0.01
C ALA A 250 14.50 -5.96 -1.25
N LEU A 251 13.94 -4.74 -1.16
CA LEU A 251 13.25 -4.08 -2.28
C LEU A 251 14.22 -3.72 -3.42
N LEU A 252 15.43 -3.23 -3.10
CA LEU A 252 16.47 -2.97 -4.09
C LEU A 252 16.87 -4.26 -4.83
N TYR A 253 17.09 -5.34 -4.08
CA TYR A 253 17.44 -6.63 -4.67
C TYR A 253 16.30 -7.19 -5.52
N ALA A 254 15.06 -7.15 -5.01
CA ALA A 254 13.86 -7.54 -5.77
C ALA A 254 13.72 -6.72 -7.07
N SER A 255 13.92 -5.40 -7.00
CA SER A 255 13.89 -4.53 -8.18
C SER A 255 14.94 -4.92 -9.23
N CYS A 256 16.12 -5.30 -8.78
CA CYS A 256 17.18 -5.78 -9.70
C CYS A 256 16.83 -7.15 -10.31
N LEU A 257 16.21 -8.06 -9.56
CA LEU A 257 15.76 -9.36 -10.08
C LEU A 257 14.67 -9.19 -11.12
N GLU A 258 13.65 -8.40 -10.81
CA GLU A 258 12.55 -8.09 -11.75
C GLU A 258 13.05 -7.38 -13.02
N ALA A 259 14.07 -6.51 -12.88
CA ALA A 259 14.68 -5.82 -14.03
C ALA A 259 15.32 -6.77 -15.05
N ILE A 260 15.70 -7.97 -14.64
CA ILE A 260 16.24 -9.01 -15.54
C ILE A 260 15.23 -10.14 -15.78
N GLY A 261 13.96 -9.97 -15.44
CA GLY A 261 12.88 -10.92 -15.67
C GLY A 261 12.79 -12.08 -14.67
N LEU A 262 13.52 -12.03 -13.57
CA LEU A 262 13.39 -13.02 -12.49
C LEU A 262 12.33 -12.56 -11.49
N ASN A 263 11.29 -13.39 -11.30
CA ASN A 263 10.20 -13.09 -10.37
C ASN A 263 10.69 -13.10 -8.91
N ALA A 264 10.59 -11.96 -8.25
CA ALA A 264 11.01 -11.79 -6.86
C ALA A 264 9.87 -12.00 -5.88
N LEU A 265 10.17 -12.63 -4.74
CA LEU A 265 9.26 -12.79 -3.62
C LEU A 265 9.83 -12.12 -2.39
N ILE A 266 9.04 -11.27 -1.74
CA ILE A 266 9.39 -10.71 -0.43
C ILE A 266 8.65 -11.51 0.65
N ILE A 267 9.42 -12.05 1.58
CA ILE A 267 8.90 -12.80 2.72
C ILE A 267 9.20 -11.99 3.98
N ILE A 268 8.16 -11.62 4.72
CA ILE A 268 8.28 -10.96 6.01
C ILE A 268 8.10 -12.02 7.10
N THR A 269 9.12 -12.14 7.97
CA THR A 269 9.10 -13.10 9.08
C THR A 269 9.00 -12.38 10.41
N GLN A 270 8.17 -12.88 11.32
CA GLN A 270 8.14 -12.41 12.71
C GLN A 270 9.46 -12.77 13.44
N GLY A 271 9.95 -11.91 14.33
CA GLY A 271 11.02 -12.22 15.29
C GLY A 271 12.44 -11.85 14.90
N ARG A 272 12.69 -11.13 13.79
CA ARG A 272 14.05 -10.70 13.44
C ARG A 272 14.57 -9.45 14.15
N SER A 273 13.71 -8.70 14.83
CA SER A 273 14.11 -7.44 15.49
C SER A 273 14.76 -7.65 16.87
N GLU A 274 14.58 -8.79 17.50
CA GLU A 274 15.08 -9.03 18.88
C GLU A 274 16.36 -9.87 18.98
N GLU A 275 16.72 -10.66 18.00
CA GLU A 275 17.87 -11.58 18.07
C GLU A 275 19.25 -10.95 17.82
N ARG A 276 19.36 -9.65 17.62
CA ARG A 276 20.66 -8.96 17.43
C ARG A 276 21.01 -7.99 18.56
N ARG A 277 20.56 -8.26 19.79
CA ARG A 277 21.11 -7.65 20.99
C ARG A 277 22.01 -8.67 21.71
N VAL A 278 23.18 -8.87 21.18
CA VAL A 278 24.34 -9.35 21.92
C VAL A 278 25.53 -8.50 21.53
#